data_39b440811cfb37e58cc319fa88e2e47d
#
_entry.id   39b440811cfb37e58cc319fa88e2e47d
#
_cell.length_a   1.000
_cell.length_b   1.000
_cell.length_c   1.000
_cell.angle_alpha   90.00
_cell.angle_beta   90.00
_cell.angle_gamma   90.00
#
_symmetry.space_group_name_H-M   'P 1'
#
loop_
_entity.id
_entity.type
_entity.pdbx_description
1 polymer ?
#
loop_
_entity_poly.entity_id
_entity_poly.type
_entity_poly.pdbx_seq_one_letter_code
_entity_poly.pdbx_strand_id
1 'polypeptide(L)'
;MQITQPTERLTDVALLAMLHAGAEKAQAMGQPQCIVIVDSSAVDLAVLRMTGAKVLSLRSARAKAQTAASTGKPSAALPEAVRPAIASATDGAMTGLAGGLPIWRGGILLGGIGIGSGTGEQDVEVAMAALTAIGASSAP
;
A
#
# COMPACT_ATOMS: atom_id res chain seq x y z
N MET A 1 22.46 14.21 -23.47
CA MET A 1 21.04 14.00 -23.11
C MET A 1 20.83 12.55 -22.67
N GLN A 2 20.40 12.34 -21.45
CA GLN A 2 20.03 11.00 -20.97
C GLN A 2 18.57 10.74 -21.33
N ILE A 3 18.31 9.75 -22.16
CA ILE A 3 16.97 9.44 -22.67
C ILE A 3 16.31 8.25 -21.97
N THR A 4 17.05 7.57 -21.10
CA THR A 4 16.54 6.45 -20.26
C THR A 4 17.17 6.56 -18.89
N GLN A 5 16.50 5.94 -17.91
CA GLN A 5 17.05 5.77 -16.57
C GLN A 5 16.77 4.34 -16.08
N PRO A 6 17.67 3.75 -15.29
CA PRO A 6 17.39 2.46 -14.65
C PRO A 6 16.28 2.62 -13.62
N THR A 7 15.48 1.58 -13.45
CA THR A 7 14.44 1.51 -12.42
C THR A 7 14.60 0.24 -11.61
N GLU A 8 14.17 0.29 -10.35
CA GLU A 8 14.12 -0.89 -9.49
C GLU A 8 12.68 -1.33 -9.31
N ARG A 9 12.50 -2.61 -9.14
CA ARG A 9 11.21 -3.25 -8.93
C ARG A 9 11.30 -4.29 -7.82
N LEU A 10 10.22 -4.44 -7.05
CA LEU A 10 10.10 -5.53 -6.09
C LEU A 10 10.12 -6.88 -6.81
N THR A 11 10.86 -7.83 -6.24
CA THR A 11 10.91 -9.21 -6.74
C THR A 11 9.72 -10.01 -6.22
N ASP A 12 9.43 -11.13 -6.86
CA ASP A 12 8.37 -12.05 -6.39
C ASP A 12 8.64 -12.54 -4.96
N VAL A 13 9.91 -12.78 -4.62
CA VAL A 13 10.31 -13.17 -3.26
C VAL A 13 9.95 -12.09 -2.25
N ALA A 14 10.21 -10.84 -2.56
CA ALA A 14 9.84 -9.71 -1.70
C ALA A 14 8.31 -9.61 -1.54
N LEU A 15 7.56 -9.73 -2.63
CA LEU A 15 6.09 -9.66 -2.61
C LEU A 15 5.50 -10.77 -1.73
N LEU A 16 5.96 -12.00 -1.88
CA LEU A 16 5.49 -13.13 -1.06
C LEU A 16 5.83 -12.94 0.41
N ALA A 17 7.03 -12.45 0.73
CA ALA A 17 7.43 -12.13 2.10
C ALA A 17 6.54 -11.06 2.72
N MET A 18 6.22 -10.01 1.96
CA MET A 18 5.33 -8.92 2.42
C MET A 18 3.92 -9.43 2.67
N LEU A 19 3.35 -10.22 1.76
CA LEU A 19 2.01 -10.79 1.94
C LEU A 19 1.96 -11.70 3.15
N HIS A 20 2.97 -12.55 3.33
CA HIS A 20 3.05 -13.46 4.47
C HIS A 20 3.11 -12.71 5.80
N ALA A 21 4.02 -11.73 5.93
CA ALA A 21 4.16 -10.94 7.14
C ALA A 21 2.89 -10.13 7.46
N GLY A 22 2.27 -9.54 6.44
CA GLY A 22 1.01 -8.82 6.60
C GLY A 22 -0.13 -9.72 7.05
N ALA A 23 -0.26 -10.90 6.46
CA ALA A 23 -1.28 -11.87 6.84
C ALA A 23 -1.06 -12.39 8.27
N GLU A 24 0.18 -12.68 8.67
CA GLU A 24 0.50 -13.09 10.04
C GLU A 24 0.12 -12.00 11.05
N LYS A 25 0.45 -10.75 10.76
CA LYS A 25 0.10 -9.63 11.63
C LYS A 25 -1.42 -9.48 11.76
N ALA A 26 -2.14 -9.57 10.66
CA ALA A 26 -3.60 -9.52 10.64
C ALA A 26 -4.22 -10.65 11.46
N GLN A 27 -3.70 -11.87 11.33
CA GLN A 27 -4.15 -13.01 12.12
C GLN A 27 -3.89 -12.82 13.62
N ALA A 28 -2.70 -12.32 14.00
CA ALA A 28 -2.37 -12.04 15.40
C ALA A 28 -3.29 -10.99 16.02
N MET A 29 -3.80 -10.05 15.22
CA MET A 29 -4.76 -9.04 15.66
C MET A 29 -6.21 -9.53 15.63
N GLY A 30 -6.47 -10.72 15.09
CA GLY A 30 -7.84 -11.22 14.91
C GLY A 30 -8.65 -10.42 13.89
N GLN A 31 -8.01 -9.71 12.96
CA GLN A 31 -8.66 -8.88 11.97
C GLN A 31 -8.22 -9.28 10.55
N PRO A 32 -9.02 -10.09 9.84
CA PRO A 32 -8.74 -10.41 8.44
C PRO A 32 -8.68 -9.16 7.58
N GLN A 33 -7.72 -9.10 6.65
CA GLN A 33 -7.44 -7.91 5.85
C GLN A 33 -7.40 -8.20 4.36
N CYS A 34 -7.62 -7.15 3.56
CA CYS A 34 -7.21 -7.12 2.17
C CYS A 34 -5.85 -6.42 2.09
N ILE A 35 -4.91 -7.00 1.34
CA ILE A 35 -3.56 -6.49 1.16
C ILE A 35 -3.33 -6.30 -0.34
N VAL A 36 -3.00 -5.10 -0.76
CA VAL A 36 -2.67 -4.78 -2.16
C VAL A 36 -1.29 -4.14 -2.22
N ILE A 37 -0.43 -4.64 -3.09
CA ILE A 37 0.90 -4.08 -3.34
C ILE A 37 0.95 -3.68 -4.81
N VAL A 38 1.32 -2.42 -5.06
CA VAL A 38 1.46 -1.86 -6.41
C VAL A 38 2.90 -1.40 -6.64
N ASP A 39 3.32 -1.34 -7.90
CA ASP A 39 4.62 -0.78 -8.27
C ASP A 39 4.62 0.76 -8.27
N SER A 40 5.72 1.36 -8.67
CA SER A 40 5.84 2.83 -8.72
C SER A 40 4.96 3.50 -9.77
N SER A 41 4.38 2.72 -10.68
CA SER A 41 3.37 3.18 -11.65
C SER A 41 1.94 2.91 -11.19
N ALA A 42 1.75 2.51 -9.94
CA ALA A 42 0.47 2.18 -9.33
C ALA A 42 -0.23 0.96 -9.96
N VAL A 43 0.52 0.06 -10.58
CA VAL A 43 0.01 -1.19 -11.16
C VAL A 43 0.16 -2.33 -10.17
N ASP A 44 -0.87 -3.17 -10.05
CA ASP A 44 -0.89 -4.31 -9.12
C ASP A 44 0.31 -5.24 -9.34
N LEU A 45 1.01 -5.56 -8.24
CA LEU A 45 2.04 -6.60 -8.19
C LEU A 45 1.55 -7.83 -7.43
N ALA A 46 0.82 -7.63 -6.33
CA ALA A 46 0.30 -8.72 -5.50
C ALA A 46 -0.97 -8.27 -4.78
N VAL A 47 -1.93 -9.18 -4.68
CA VAL A 47 -3.22 -8.95 -4.03
C VAL A 47 -3.56 -10.18 -3.20
N LEU A 48 -3.91 -9.95 -1.93
CA LEU A 48 -4.46 -10.98 -1.06
C LEU A 48 -5.74 -10.47 -0.40
N ARG A 49 -6.83 -11.19 -0.60
CA ARG A 49 -8.04 -11.03 0.20
C ARG A 49 -8.10 -12.19 1.18
N MET A 50 -7.80 -11.93 2.44
CA MET A 50 -7.85 -12.97 3.48
C MET A 50 -9.29 -13.45 3.67
N THR A 51 -9.44 -14.71 4.04
CA THR A 51 -10.74 -15.27 4.43
C THR A 51 -11.34 -14.45 5.59
N GLY A 52 -12.56 -13.97 5.42
CA GLY A 52 -13.25 -13.14 6.39
C GLY A 52 -13.06 -11.64 6.21
N ALA A 53 -12.19 -11.19 5.30
CA ALA A 53 -12.08 -9.77 4.97
C ALA A 53 -13.33 -9.26 4.23
N LYS A 54 -13.66 -7.99 4.43
CA LYS A 54 -14.79 -7.35 3.75
C LYS A 54 -14.48 -7.21 2.25
N VAL A 55 -15.40 -7.63 1.40
CA VAL A 55 -15.18 -7.69 -0.06
C VAL A 55 -14.80 -6.34 -0.65
N LEU A 56 -15.52 -5.28 -0.29
CA LEU A 56 -15.27 -3.94 -0.85
C LEU A 56 -13.99 -3.30 -0.30
N SER A 57 -13.42 -3.83 0.77
CA SER A 57 -12.13 -3.38 1.28
C SER A 57 -10.98 -3.68 0.32
N LEU A 58 -11.18 -4.56 -0.65
CA LEU A 58 -10.21 -4.77 -1.73
C LEU A 58 -10.04 -3.49 -2.56
N ARG A 59 -11.13 -2.78 -2.82
CA ARG A 59 -11.10 -1.50 -3.54
C ARG A 59 -10.40 -0.41 -2.74
N SER A 60 -10.75 -0.26 -1.46
CA SER A 60 -10.12 0.74 -0.60
C SER A 60 -8.64 0.44 -0.36
N ALA A 61 -8.26 -0.81 -0.18
CA ALA A 61 -6.86 -1.22 -0.06
C ALA A 61 -6.06 -0.84 -1.32
N ARG A 62 -6.61 -1.09 -2.51
CA ARG A 62 -5.95 -0.70 -3.77
C ARG A 62 -5.81 0.81 -3.89
N ALA A 63 -6.86 1.57 -3.59
CA ALA A 63 -6.80 3.03 -3.62
C ALA A 63 -5.75 3.58 -2.65
N LYS A 64 -5.64 3.02 -1.45
CA LYS A 64 -4.60 3.37 -0.47
C LYS A 64 -3.19 3.08 -1.00
N ALA A 65 -2.98 1.91 -1.61
CA ALA A 65 -1.70 1.54 -2.21
C ALA A 65 -1.32 2.49 -3.35
N GLN A 66 -2.26 2.76 -4.25
CA GLN A 66 -2.06 3.66 -5.39
C GLN A 66 -1.76 5.09 -4.94
N THR A 67 -2.46 5.59 -3.93
CA THR A 67 -2.22 6.90 -3.34
C THR A 67 -0.80 7.00 -2.78
N ALA A 68 -0.37 6.01 -2.00
CA ALA A 68 0.95 5.99 -1.40
C ALA A 68 2.06 5.88 -2.47
N ALA A 69 1.88 5.04 -3.48
CA ALA A 69 2.84 4.92 -4.59
C ALA A 69 2.97 6.23 -5.39
N SER A 70 1.85 6.91 -5.62
CA SER A 70 1.81 8.15 -6.40
C SER A 70 2.43 9.35 -5.66
N THR A 71 2.17 9.46 -4.35
CA THR A 71 2.60 10.62 -3.55
C THR A 71 3.95 10.40 -2.87
N GLY A 72 4.39 9.15 -2.70
CA GLY A 72 5.55 8.81 -1.89
C GLY A 72 5.34 9.03 -0.38
N LYS A 73 4.09 9.18 0.05
CA LYS A 73 3.69 9.46 1.43
C LYS A 73 2.58 8.51 1.87
N PRO A 74 2.34 8.34 3.18
CA PRO A 74 1.17 7.62 3.66
C PRO A 74 -0.12 8.19 3.07
N SER A 75 -1.08 7.34 2.77
CA SER A 75 -2.37 7.78 2.19
C SER A 75 -3.11 8.78 3.09
N ALA A 76 -3.01 8.63 4.41
CA ALA A 76 -3.61 9.56 5.36
C ALA A 76 -2.98 10.96 5.34
N ALA A 77 -1.81 11.14 4.72
CA ALA A 77 -1.17 12.44 4.56
C ALA A 77 -1.79 13.28 3.43
N LEU A 78 -2.68 12.71 2.63
CA LEU A 78 -3.39 13.47 1.60
C LEU A 78 -4.21 14.58 2.25
N PRO A 79 -3.99 15.87 1.89
CA PRO A 79 -4.69 16.98 2.53
C PRO A 79 -6.21 16.86 2.42
N GLU A 80 -6.93 17.09 3.50
CA GLU A 80 -8.38 16.94 3.54
C GLU A 80 -9.10 17.78 2.49
N ALA A 81 -8.63 19.01 2.27
CA ALA A 81 -9.24 19.94 1.34
C ALA A 81 -9.32 19.44 -0.10
N VAL A 82 -8.35 18.60 -0.53
CA VAL A 82 -8.30 18.11 -1.91
C VAL A 82 -8.92 16.72 -2.10
N ARG A 83 -9.26 16.03 -1.00
CA ARG A 83 -9.71 14.62 -1.07
C ARG A 83 -10.92 14.40 -1.98
N PRO A 84 -12.01 15.17 -1.89
CA PRO A 84 -13.14 14.95 -2.78
C PRO A 84 -12.80 15.19 -4.25
N ALA A 85 -12.08 16.27 -4.55
CA ALA A 85 -11.73 16.62 -5.93
C ALA A 85 -10.75 15.61 -6.55
N ILE A 86 -9.74 15.20 -5.80
CA ILE A 86 -8.75 14.24 -6.32
C ILE A 86 -9.35 12.83 -6.46
N ALA A 87 -10.24 12.43 -5.59
CA ALA A 87 -10.98 11.17 -5.72
C ALA A 87 -11.80 11.17 -7.02
N SER A 88 -12.51 12.28 -7.30
CA SER A 88 -13.26 12.42 -8.54
C SER A 88 -12.35 12.43 -9.78
N ALA A 89 -11.27 13.19 -9.74
CA ALA A 89 -10.31 13.30 -10.87
C ALA A 89 -9.60 11.97 -11.18
N THR A 90 -9.42 11.10 -10.21
CA THR A 90 -8.73 9.81 -10.35
C THR A 90 -9.67 8.61 -10.36
N ASP A 91 -10.96 8.85 -10.46
CA ASP A 91 -11.99 7.79 -10.45
C ASP A 91 -11.89 6.88 -9.21
N GLY A 92 -11.66 7.49 -8.07
CA GLY A 92 -11.54 6.81 -6.78
C GLY A 92 -10.17 6.16 -6.51
N ALA A 93 -9.19 6.33 -7.39
CA ALA A 93 -7.86 5.75 -7.19
C ALA A 93 -7.06 6.44 -6.08
N MET A 94 -7.37 7.70 -5.75
CA MET A 94 -6.73 8.41 -4.65
C MET A 94 -7.69 8.61 -3.48
N THR A 95 -7.19 8.32 -2.28
CA THR A 95 -7.96 8.40 -1.03
C THR A 95 -7.09 8.91 0.12
N GLY A 96 -7.73 9.60 1.07
CA GLY A 96 -7.09 10.00 2.33
C GLY A 96 -7.30 9.02 3.48
N LEU A 97 -7.89 7.85 3.22
CA LEU A 97 -8.07 6.82 4.25
C LEU A 97 -6.71 6.27 4.69
N ALA A 98 -6.53 6.10 6.01
CA ALA A 98 -5.32 5.52 6.57
C ALA A 98 -5.18 4.04 6.19
N GLY A 99 -3.94 3.57 6.02
CA GLY A 99 -3.65 2.17 5.71
C GLY A 99 -2.86 1.97 4.43
N GLY A 100 -2.56 3.04 3.69
CA GLY A 100 -1.63 3.01 2.56
C GLY A 100 -0.27 3.56 2.98
N LEU A 101 0.80 2.84 2.67
CA LEU A 101 2.17 3.28 2.92
C LEU A 101 3.01 3.17 1.66
N PRO A 102 3.86 4.14 1.37
CA PRO A 102 4.83 4.01 0.29
C PRO A 102 5.91 3.00 0.68
N ILE A 103 6.49 2.37 -0.31
CA ILE A 103 7.56 1.38 -0.12
C ILE A 103 8.87 2.03 -0.54
N TRP A 104 9.61 2.53 0.44
CA TRP A 104 10.92 3.14 0.25
C TRP A 104 12.03 2.19 0.66
N ARG A 105 13.08 2.08 -0.15
CA ARG A 105 14.27 1.32 0.20
C ARG A 105 15.50 1.95 -0.46
N GLY A 106 16.51 2.28 0.35
CA GLY A 106 17.72 2.92 -0.16
C GLY A 106 17.46 4.25 -0.88
N GLY A 107 16.46 5.03 -0.44
CA GLY A 107 16.09 6.29 -1.06
C GLY A 107 15.30 6.15 -2.38
N ILE A 108 14.90 4.93 -2.74
CA ILE A 108 14.16 4.65 -3.97
C ILE A 108 12.72 4.27 -3.62
N LEU A 109 11.76 4.91 -4.28
CA LEU A 109 10.34 4.56 -4.16
C LEU A 109 10.04 3.36 -5.06
N LEU A 110 9.71 2.23 -4.45
CA LEU A 110 9.45 0.97 -5.15
C LEU A 110 7.96 0.75 -5.46
N GLY A 111 7.09 1.49 -4.81
CA GLY A 111 5.65 1.36 -4.99
C GLY A 111 4.87 1.72 -3.73
N GLY A 112 3.73 1.09 -3.53
CA GLY A 112 2.87 1.30 -2.37
C GLY A 112 2.21 0.01 -1.92
N ILE A 113 1.88 -0.05 -0.64
CA ILE A 113 1.07 -1.10 -0.04
C ILE A 113 -0.17 -0.48 0.58
N GLY A 114 -1.31 -1.11 0.39
CA GLY A 114 -2.59 -0.69 0.98
C GLY A 114 -3.27 -1.85 1.67
N ILE A 115 -3.82 -1.55 2.84
CA ILE A 115 -4.52 -2.50 3.70
C ILE A 115 -5.94 -2.01 3.91
N GLY A 116 -6.90 -2.92 3.88
CA GLY A 116 -8.31 -2.63 4.14
C GLY A 116 -8.98 -3.71 4.97
N SER A 117 -10.11 -3.40 5.55
CA SER A 117 -11.02 -4.17 6.41
C SER A 117 -10.90 -3.89 7.91
N GLY A 118 -9.77 -3.41 8.40
CA GLY A 118 -9.60 -3.03 9.81
C GLY A 118 -9.89 -1.55 10.07
N THR A 119 -9.56 -1.10 11.27
CA THR A 119 -9.45 0.33 11.56
C THR A 119 -8.23 0.91 10.86
N GLY A 120 -8.16 2.24 10.74
CA GLY A 120 -6.99 2.88 10.16
C GLY A 120 -5.69 2.51 10.87
N GLU A 121 -5.71 2.41 12.19
CA GLU A 121 -4.55 2.00 13.01
C GLU A 121 -4.14 0.57 12.72
N GLN A 122 -5.10 -0.36 12.68
CA GLN A 122 -4.83 -1.76 12.35
C GLN A 122 -4.27 -1.91 10.94
N ASP A 123 -4.82 -1.20 9.99
CA ASP A 123 -4.38 -1.23 8.60
C ASP A 123 -2.92 -0.74 8.47
N VAL A 124 -2.55 0.33 9.16
CA VAL A 124 -1.17 0.83 9.18
C VAL A 124 -0.22 -0.18 9.83
N GLU A 125 -0.61 -0.84 10.93
CA GLU A 125 0.22 -1.86 11.58
C GLU A 125 0.52 -3.03 10.65
N VAL A 126 -0.46 -3.49 9.90
CA VAL A 126 -0.28 -4.57 8.92
C VAL A 126 0.65 -4.14 7.78
N ALA A 127 0.46 -2.92 7.27
CA ALA A 127 1.34 -2.37 6.24
C ALA A 127 2.79 -2.25 6.74
N MET A 128 3.00 -1.78 7.96
CA MET A 128 4.34 -1.69 8.58
C MET A 128 5.00 -3.06 8.74
N ALA A 129 4.26 -4.07 9.15
CA ALA A 129 4.77 -5.43 9.25
C ALA A 129 5.29 -5.95 7.89
N ALA A 130 4.55 -5.66 6.82
CA ALA A 130 4.97 -6.02 5.47
C ALA A 130 6.24 -5.30 5.04
N LEU A 131 6.35 -3.98 5.29
CA LEU A 131 7.57 -3.22 4.98
C LEU A 131 8.78 -3.75 5.75
N THR A 132 8.62 -4.00 7.03
CA THR A 132 9.69 -4.51 7.90
C THR A 132 10.25 -5.85 7.39
N ALA A 133 9.39 -6.72 6.87
CA ALA A 133 9.78 -8.03 6.35
C ALA A 133 10.81 -7.97 5.22
N ILE A 134 10.87 -6.90 4.48
CA ILE A 134 11.80 -6.71 3.36
C ILE A 134 12.84 -5.61 3.62
N GLY A 135 12.93 -5.09 4.83
CA GLY A 135 13.86 -4.00 5.16
C GLY A 135 13.54 -2.69 4.45
N ALA A 136 12.25 -2.45 4.15
CA ALA A 136 11.77 -1.20 3.58
C ALA A 136 11.20 -0.28 4.67
N SER A 137 11.00 0.98 4.33
CA SER A 137 10.42 1.98 5.22
C SER A 137 9.33 2.78 4.52
N SER A 138 8.54 3.53 5.30
CA SER A 138 7.45 4.38 4.79
C SER A 138 7.91 5.82 4.48
N ALA A 139 9.20 6.09 4.56
CA ALA A 139 9.84 7.37 4.22
C ALA A 139 11.19 7.13 3.59
N PRO A 140 11.69 8.08 2.78
CA PRO A 140 13.00 7.95 2.12
C PRO A 140 14.16 7.78 3.09
#